data_44818798a1e73c74b592a05c52f8c2ef
#
_entry.id   44818798a1e73c74b592a05c52f8c2ef
#
_cell.length_a   1.000
_cell.length_b   1.000
_cell.length_c   1.000
_cell.angle_alpha   90.00
_cell.angle_beta   90.00
_cell.angle_gamma   90.00
#
_symmetry.space_group_name_H-M   'P 1'
#
loop_
_entity.id
_entity.type
_entity.pdbx_description
1 polymer ?
#
loop_
_entity_poly.entity_id
_entity_poly.type
_entity_poly.pdbx_seq_one_letter_code
_entity_poly.pdbx_strand_id
1 'polypeptide(L)'
;MCALAFLAPGSPLNADAARPNILIIFTDDQGYADMGCYGNKKNKTPRMDRLAKEGTRFTSFYAQSVCGPSRSALLTGRYPFRSKGWGMPASEITFAELIRKADYQTACIGKWDVSNRKVIIPRMPNAQGFDYYFGTLGANDGGTVVFHENNRAAGKTSDMASLTRLYTDKAIDYLK
;
A
#
# COMPACT_ATOMS: atom_id res chain seq x y z
N MET A 1 13.92 21.32 15.14
CA MET A 1 14.75 22.07 14.18
C MET A 1 14.18 21.78 12.79
N CYS A 2 13.52 22.77 12.17
CA CYS A 2 13.07 22.69 10.78
C CYS A 2 14.28 22.79 9.84
N ALA A 3 14.53 21.78 9.03
CA ALA A 3 15.45 21.89 7.92
C ALA A 3 14.70 22.53 6.74
N LEU A 4 14.94 23.80 6.45
CA LEU A 4 14.57 24.42 5.20
C LEU A 4 15.51 23.86 4.11
N ALA A 5 14.96 23.09 3.18
CA ALA A 5 15.64 22.79 1.94
C ALA A 5 15.56 24.02 1.04
N PHE A 6 16.69 24.67 0.79
CA PHE A 6 16.81 25.66 -0.26
C PHE A 6 16.75 24.97 -1.61
N LEU A 7 15.64 25.14 -2.33
CA LEU A 7 15.57 24.85 -3.76
C LEU A 7 16.38 25.94 -4.47
N ALA A 8 17.47 25.55 -5.14
CA ALA A 8 18.17 26.41 -6.07
C ALA A 8 17.19 26.84 -7.18
N PRO A 9 17.28 28.10 -7.69
CA PRO A 9 16.43 28.57 -8.79
C PRO A 9 16.80 27.79 -10.05
N GLY A 10 15.87 26.94 -10.43
CA GLY A 10 16.01 25.92 -11.26
C GLY A 10 16.05 25.93 -12.70
N SER A 11 16.42 24.90 -13.28
CA SER A 11 16.06 24.54 -14.65
C SER A 11 14.55 24.39 -14.75
N PRO A 12 13.91 24.85 -15.85
CA PRO A 12 12.49 24.56 -16.06
C PRO A 12 12.28 23.06 -16.00
N LEU A 13 11.35 22.62 -15.16
CA LEU A 13 10.89 21.24 -15.16
C LEU A 13 10.43 20.96 -16.59
N ASN A 14 11.19 20.16 -17.33
CA ASN A 14 10.79 19.73 -18.66
C ASN A 14 9.43 19.04 -18.52
N ALA A 15 8.39 19.61 -19.09
CA ALA A 15 7.05 19.03 -19.13
C ALA A 15 7.01 17.68 -19.88
N ASP A 16 8.11 17.30 -20.54
CA ASP A 16 8.33 16.02 -21.21
C ASP A 16 9.00 14.93 -20.36
N ALA A 17 9.23 15.17 -19.07
CA ALA A 17 9.71 14.10 -18.20
C ALA A 17 8.62 13.00 -18.13
N ALA A 18 8.95 11.82 -18.68
CA ALA A 18 8.07 10.67 -18.64
C ALA A 18 7.58 10.45 -17.19
N ARG A 19 6.26 10.36 -17.01
CA ARG A 19 5.67 10.17 -15.68
C ARG A 19 6.17 8.86 -15.08
N PRO A 20 6.78 8.84 -13.89
CA PRO A 20 7.31 7.63 -13.31
C PRO A 20 6.19 6.66 -12.94
N ASN A 21 6.41 5.37 -13.12
CA ASN A 21 5.58 4.35 -12.50
C ASN A 21 5.81 4.34 -10.98
N ILE A 22 4.74 4.15 -10.21
CA ILE A 22 4.78 4.16 -8.75
C ILE A 22 4.35 2.78 -8.25
N LEU A 23 5.27 2.07 -7.59
CA LEU A 23 5.00 0.79 -6.94
C LEU A 23 5.17 0.93 -5.43
N ILE A 24 4.08 0.71 -4.67
CA ILE A 24 4.09 0.71 -3.21
C ILE A 24 3.99 -0.73 -2.74
N ILE A 25 5.00 -1.23 -2.02
CA ILE A 25 4.99 -2.52 -1.35
C ILE A 25 4.84 -2.26 0.15
N PHE A 26 3.64 -2.52 0.67
CA PHE A 26 3.29 -2.28 2.06
C PHE A 26 3.11 -3.62 2.78
N THR A 27 4.14 -4.03 3.51
CA THR A 27 4.15 -5.29 4.26
C THR A 27 3.23 -5.22 5.49
N ASP A 28 2.79 -6.38 5.97
CA ASP A 28 2.00 -6.51 7.19
C ASP A 28 2.88 -7.10 8.31
N ASP A 29 2.81 -6.52 9.51
CA ASP A 29 3.53 -6.94 10.73
C ASP A 29 5.06 -7.11 10.60
N GLN A 30 5.70 -6.40 9.66
CA GLN A 30 7.14 -6.42 9.47
C GLN A 30 7.81 -5.26 10.21
N GLY A 31 8.69 -5.59 11.14
CA GLY A 31 9.49 -4.63 11.89
C GLY A 31 10.86 -4.36 11.26
N TYR A 32 11.56 -3.34 11.76
CA TYR A 32 12.94 -3.05 11.38
C TYR A 32 13.87 -4.25 11.57
N ALA A 33 13.72 -4.95 12.69
CA ALA A 33 14.55 -6.09 13.03
C ALA A 33 14.36 -7.31 12.12
N ASP A 34 13.40 -7.29 11.20
CA ASP A 34 13.13 -8.42 10.31
C ASP A 34 13.96 -8.38 9.02
N MET A 35 14.59 -7.26 8.70
CA MET A 35 15.34 -7.07 7.45
C MET A 35 16.86 -7.00 7.69
N GLY A 36 17.63 -7.61 6.77
CA GLY A 36 19.10 -7.61 6.79
C GLY A 36 19.68 -6.19 6.74
N CYS A 37 19.12 -5.30 5.92
CA CYS A 37 19.56 -3.90 5.81
C CYS A 37 19.43 -3.09 7.12
N TYR A 38 18.66 -3.58 8.09
CA TYR A 38 18.55 -3.03 9.45
C TYR A 38 19.26 -3.89 10.50
N GLY A 39 20.09 -4.84 10.07
CA GLY A 39 20.97 -5.60 10.94
C GLY A 39 20.48 -7.02 11.30
N ASN A 40 19.38 -7.51 10.74
CA ASN A 40 18.97 -8.89 10.98
C ASN A 40 19.96 -9.88 10.35
N LYS A 41 20.48 -10.81 11.19
CA LYS A 41 21.43 -11.84 10.74
C LYS A 41 20.77 -13.20 10.45
N LYS A 42 19.53 -13.38 10.93
CA LYS A 42 18.80 -14.66 10.82
C LYS A 42 17.97 -14.71 9.54
N ASN A 43 17.19 -13.64 9.27
CA ASN A 43 16.35 -13.56 8.09
C ASN A 43 17.19 -13.25 6.86
N LYS A 44 16.83 -13.87 5.75
CA LYS A 44 17.48 -13.62 4.44
C LYS A 44 16.55 -12.75 3.59
N THR A 45 16.88 -11.46 3.46
CA THR A 45 16.10 -10.48 2.73
C THR A 45 16.88 -9.81 1.58
N PRO A 46 17.56 -10.60 0.69
CA PRO A 46 18.55 -10.06 -0.24
C PRO A 46 17.96 -9.06 -1.24
N ARG A 47 16.70 -9.20 -1.62
CA ARG A 47 16.05 -8.26 -2.57
C ARG A 47 15.71 -6.93 -1.90
N MET A 48 15.21 -6.96 -0.66
CA MET A 48 14.95 -5.76 0.14
C MET A 48 16.26 -5.06 0.51
N ASP A 49 17.29 -5.83 0.88
CA ASP A 49 18.62 -5.30 1.19
C ASP A 49 19.25 -4.60 -0.01
N ARG A 50 19.06 -5.17 -1.22
CA ARG A 50 19.49 -4.55 -2.47
C ARG A 50 18.74 -3.25 -2.74
N LEU A 51 17.41 -3.25 -2.60
CA LEU A 51 16.59 -2.05 -2.76
C LEU A 51 17.02 -0.93 -1.79
N ALA A 52 17.29 -1.28 -0.54
CA ALA A 52 17.78 -0.34 0.46
C ALA A 52 19.17 0.23 0.14
N LYS A 53 20.02 -0.54 -0.55
CA LYS A 53 21.35 -0.10 -1.00
C LYS A 53 21.28 0.80 -2.25
N GLU A 54 20.34 0.52 -3.15
CA GLU A 54 20.19 1.23 -4.43
C GLU A 54 19.33 2.50 -4.31
N GLY A 55 18.50 2.58 -3.24
CA GLY A 55 17.58 3.68 -3.00
C GLY A 55 17.81 4.43 -1.69
N THR A 56 16.79 5.11 -1.21
CA THR A 56 16.81 5.81 0.07
C THR A 56 16.27 4.92 1.18
N ARG A 57 17.04 4.72 2.22
CA ARG A 57 16.65 3.99 3.42
C ARG A 57 16.37 4.94 4.58
N PHE A 58 15.15 4.92 5.09
CA PHE A 58 14.78 5.69 6.28
C PHE A 58 15.18 4.94 7.56
N THR A 59 15.78 5.64 8.50
CA THR A 59 16.15 5.10 9.82
C THR A 59 15.10 5.38 10.89
N SER A 60 14.17 6.28 10.61
CA SER A 60 13.12 6.72 11.55
C SER A 60 11.84 6.99 10.77
N PHE A 61 11.20 5.93 10.29
CA PHE A 61 9.90 5.98 9.62
C PHE A 61 8.94 5.04 10.34
N TYR A 62 7.83 5.57 10.82
CA TYR A 62 6.92 4.84 11.71
C TYR A 62 5.55 4.68 11.07
N ALA A 63 5.04 3.44 11.08
CA ALA A 63 3.64 3.14 10.84
C ALA A 63 2.82 3.48 12.11
N GLN A 64 1.51 3.30 12.02
CA GLN A 64 0.64 3.36 13.19
C GLN A 64 0.71 2.06 13.99
N SER A 65 0.12 2.03 15.17
CA SER A 65 0.20 0.89 16.10
C SER A 65 -0.41 -0.42 15.58
N VAL A 66 -1.31 -0.34 14.57
CA VAL A 66 -1.96 -1.50 13.96
C VAL A 66 -2.23 -1.27 12.46
N CYS A 67 -2.56 -2.34 11.75
CA CYS A 67 -2.65 -2.40 10.29
C CYS A 67 -3.68 -1.45 9.66
N GLY A 68 -4.93 -1.46 10.09
CA GLY A 68 -5.98 -0.62 9.48
C GLY A 68 -5.69 0.88 9.55
N PRO A 69 -5.35 1.44 10.71
CA PRO A 69 -4.88 2.81 10.84
C PRO A 69 -3.66 3.14 9.97
N SER A 70 -2.67 2.24 9.88
CA SER A 70 -1.50 2.45 9.03
C SER A 70 -1.89 2.54 7.54
N ARG A 71 -2.80 1.67 7.10
CA ARG A 71 -3.33 1.66 5.73
C ARG A 71 -4.13 2.93 5.42
N SER A 72 -4.99 3.34 6.34
CA SER A 72 -5.75 4.59 6.21
C SER A 72 -4.82 5.80 6.13
N ALA A 73 -3.77 5.86 6.96
CA ALA A 73 -2.79 6.93 6.91
C ALA A 73 -2.01 6.96 5.58
N LEU A 74 -1.60 5.79 5.07
CA LEU A 74 -0.95 5.66 3.78
C LEU A 74 -1.85 6.14 2.63
N LEU A 75 -3.11 5.72 2.63
CA LEU A 75 -4.06 6.05 1.57
C LEU A 75 -4.40 7.54 1.52
N THR A 76 -4.53 8.19 2.68
CA THR A 76 -5.08 9.55 2.80
C THR A 76 -4.03 10.62 3.10
N GLY A 77 -2.80 10.24 3.51
CA GLY A 77 -1.81 11.16 4.02
C GLY A 77 -2.21 11.83 5.35
N ARG A 78 -3.20 11.29 6.06
CA ARG A 78 -3.76 11.89 7.29
C ARG A 78 -3.57 10.98 8.49
N TYR A 79 -3.47 11.58 9.67
CA TYR A 79 -3.47 10.80 10.91
C TYR A 79 -4.77 10.00 11.08
N PRO A 80 -4.72 8.74 11.54
CA PRO A 80 -5.87 7.83 11.59
C PRO A 80 -7.07 8.35 12.39
N PHE A 81 -6.84 9.13 13.45
CA PHE A 81 -7.95 9.71 14.22
C PHE A 81 -8.78 10.72 13.41
N ARG A 82 -8.19 11.29 12.35
CA ARG A 82 -8.89 12.18 11.41
C ARG A 82 -9.56 11.41 10.26
N SER A 83 -8.89 10.37 9.74
CA SER A 83 -9.40 9.51 8.68
C SER A 83 -10.22 8.32 9.20
N LYS A 84 -10.46 8.26 10.53
CA LYS A 84 -11.21 7.19 11.23
C LYS A 84 -10.66 5.77 11.07
N GLY A 85 -9.38 5.60 10.70
CA GLY A 85 -8.70 4.31 10.65
C GLY A 85 -9.48 3.24 9.87
N TRP A 86 -9.94 2.17 10.52
CA TRP A 86 -10.77 1.13 9.88
C TRP A 86 -12.16 1.60 9.44
N GLY A 87 -12.62 2.69 9.97
CA GLY A 87 -13.90 3.29 9.58
C GLY A 87 -13.75 4.40 8.56
N MET A 88 -12.71 4.39 7.73
CA MET A 88 -12.45 5.45 6.76
C MET A 88 -13.72 5.83 5.99
N PRO A 89 -14.20 7.08 6.11
CA PRO A 89 -15.39 7.52 5.40
C PRO A 89 -15.15 7.52 3.87
N ALA A 90 -16.21 7.32 3.11
CA ALA A 90 -16.16 7.43 1.65
C ALA A 90 -15.81 8.84 1.13
N SER A 91 -15.92 9.84 2.00
CA SER A 91 -15.55 11.23 1.69
C SER A 91 -14.05 11.54 1.84
N GLU A 92 -13.26 10.61 2.37
CA GLU A 92 -11.80 10.77 2.36
C GLU A 92 -11.28 10.65 0.94
N ILE A 93 -10.33 11.51 0.61
CA ILE A 93 -9.65 11.48 -0.69
C ILE A 93 -8.36 10.68 -0.53
N THR A 94 -8.21 9.65 -1.35
CA THR A 94 -7.00 8.81 -1.36
C THR A 94 -5.97 9.34 -2.36
N PHE A 95 -4.70 8.93 -2.19
CA PHE A 95 -3.67 9.24 -3.18
C PHE A 95 -4.01 8.64 -4.55
N ALA A 96 -4.70 7.49 -4.59
CA ALA A 96 -5.11 6.85 -5.85
C ALA A 96 -6.10 7.74 -6.63
N GLU A 97 -7.07 8.36 -5.95
CA GLU A 97 -7.97 9.32 -6.59
C GLU A 97 -7.22 10.55 -7.12
N LEU A 98 -6.15 10.98 -6.44
CA LEU A 98 -5.34 12.11 -6.88
C LEU A 98 -4.51 11.78 -8.13
N ILE A 99 -3.81 10.63 -8.14
CA ILE A 99 -2.97 10.26 -9.29
C ILE A 99 -3.80 9.87 -10.52
N ARG A 100 -5.02 9.36 -10.35
CA ARG A 100 -5.96 9.17 -11.48
C ARG A 100 -6.28 10.47 -12.21
N LYS A 101 -6.36 11.60 -11.50
CA LYS A 101 -6.53 12.92 -12.15
C LYS A 101 -5.33 13.33 -13.01
N ALA A 102 -4.20 12.65 -12.84
CA ALA A 102 -3.01 12.79 -13.66
C ALA A 102 -2.86 11.62 -14.66
N ASP A 103 -3.95 10.95 -15.01
CA ASP A 103 -4.05 9.85 -15.99
C ASP A 103 -3.21 8.60 -15.64
N TYR A 104 -2.99 8.32 -14.35
CA TYR A 104 -2.43 7.05 -13.93
C TYR A 104 -3.50 5.96 -13.91
N GLN A 105 -3.15 4.78 -14.39
CA GLN A 105 -3.87 3.55 -14.06
C GLN A 105 -3.47 3.08 -12.67
N THR A 106 -4.42 2.61 -11.88
CA THR A 106 -4.23 2.34 -10.47
C THR A 106 -4.71 0.96 -10.07
N ALA A 107 -3.92 0.22 -9.32
CA ALA A 107 -4.30 -1.07 -8.77
C ALA A 107 -4.02 -1.16 -7.27
N CYS A 108 -4.90 -1.88 -6.56
CA CYS A 108 -4.69 -2.28 -5.18
C CYS A 108 -4.75 -3.81 -5.10
N ILE A 109 -3.67 -4.44 -4.64
CA ILE A 109 -3.59 -5.90 -4.55
C ILE A 109 -3.20 -6.27 -3.12
N GLY A 110 -4.00 -7.16 -2.50
CA GLY A 110 -3.81 -7.61 -1.14
C GLY A 110 -4.86 -7.11 -0.14
N LYS A 111 -4.46 -6.92 1.10
CA LYS A 111 -5.31 -6.54 2.21
C LYS A 111 -5.75 -5.08 2.12
N TRP A 112 -7.07 -4.83 2.15
CA TRP A 112 -7.64 -3.48 2.19
C TRP A 112 -7.76 -2.93 3.61
N ASP A 113 -8.57 -3.55 4.43
CA ASP A 113 -8.73 -3.37 5.88
C ASP A 113 -9.00 -1.93 6.37
N VAL A 114 -9.66 -1.12 5.58
CA VAL A 114 -10.07 0.24 5.97
C VAL A 114 -11.58 0.48 5.88
N SER A 115 -12.37 -0.52 5.44
CA SER A 115 -13.83 -0.43 5.28
C SER A 115 -14.63 -1.15 6.38
N ASN A 116 -14.11 -1.23 7.59
CA ASN A 116 -14.67 -2.05 8.69
C ASN A 116 -14.83 -3.54 8.33
N ARG A 117 -14.00 -4.06 7.41
CA ARG A 117 -14.01 -5.46 6.96
C ARG A 117 -15.35 -5.90 6.35
N LYS A 118 -16.14 -4.96 5.86
CA LYS A 118 -17.46 -5.19 5.25
C LYS A 118 -17.44 -4.72 3.80
N VAL A 119 -18.30 -5.32 2.98
CA VAL A 119 -18.57 -4.84 1.63
C VAL A 119 -19.44 -3.58 1.74
N ILE A 120 -18.79 -2.44 1.70
CA ILE A 120 -19.43 -1.11 1.68
C ILE A 120 -18.96 -0.45 0.38
N ILE A 121 -19.77 -0.53 -0.65
CA ILE A 121 -19.40 -0.16 -2.02
C ILE A 121 -18.71 1.21 -2.11
N PRO A 122 -19.20 2.30 -1.48
CA PRO A 122 -18.50 3.58 -1.54
C PRO A 122 -17.12 3.62 -0.85
N ARG A 123 -16.77 2.57 -0.09
CA ARG A 123 -15.49 2.44 0.61
C ARG A 123 -14.62 1.31 0.06
N MET A 124 -15.07 0.66 -1.01
CA MET A 124 -14.27 -0.36 -1.70
C MET A 124 -13.13 0.31 -2.47
N PRO A 125 -12.02 -0.40 -2.71
CA PRO A 125 -10.88 0.18 -3.44
C PRO A 125 -11.25 0.86 -4.75
N ASN A 126 -12.15 0.26 -5.54
CA ASN A 126 -12.59 0.84 -6.81
C ASN A 126 -13.30 2.20 -6.65
N ALA A 127 -14.09 2.38 -5.57
CA ALA A 127 -14.72 3.66 -5.27
C ALA A 127 -13.76 4.67 -4.65
N GLN A 128 -12.57 4.22 -4.24
CA GLN A 128 -11.52 5.01 -3.62
C GLN A 128 -10.30 5.21 -4.55
N GLY A 129 -10.55 5.20 -5.86
CA GLY A 129 -9.57 5.60 -6.86
C GLY A 129 -8.76 4.48 -7.50
N PHE A 130 -9.01 3.21 -7.18
CA PHE A 130 -8.32 2.10 -7.83
C PHE A 130 -9.14 1.53 -9.00
N ASP A 131 -8.53 1.45 -10.18
CA ASP A 131 -9.15 0.87 -11.38
C ASP A 131 -9.28 -0.64 -11.26
N TYR A 132 -8.33 -1.27 -10.59
CA TYR A 132 -8.33 -2.71 -10.31
C TYR A 132 -8.12 -2.99 -8.83
N TYR A 133 -8.83 -3.97 -8.32
CA TYR A 133 -8.64 -4.52 -6.98
C TYR A 133 -8.69 -6.04 -6.99
N PHE A 134 -7.72 -6.67 -6.32
CA PHE A 134 -7.80 -8.07 -5.93
C PHE A 134 -7.26 -8.23 -4.51
N GLY A 135 -8.06 -8.76 -3.59
CA GLY A 135 -7.59 -8.95 -2.22
C GLY A 135 -8.69 -9.23 -1.21
N THR A 136 -8.37 -9.02 0.05
CA THR A 136 -9.31 -9.22 1.17
C THR A 136 -9.65 -7.91 1.87
N LEU A 137 -10.88 -7.82 2.34
CA LEU A 137 -11.35 -6.67 3.13
C LEU A 137 -10.95 -6.76 4.60
N GLY A 138 -10.50 -7.91 5.05
CA GLY A 138 -10.11 -8.19 6.42
C GLY A 138 -8.62 -8.43 6.60
N ALA A 139 -8.26 -8.96 7.77
CA ALA A 139 -6.92 -9.42 8.07
C ALA A 139 -6.59 -10.72 7.32
N ASN A 140 -5.30 -10.97 7.09
CA ASN A 140 -4.84 -12.22 6.49
C ASN A 140 -4.57 -13.32 7.53
N ASP A 141 -4.59 -13.01 8.82
CA ASP A 141 -4.21 -13.85 9.96
C ASP A 141 -5.40 -14.59 10.61
N GLY A 142 -6.59 -14.49 10.05
CA GLY A 142 -7.81 -15.08 10.61
C GLY A 142 -8.06 -16.55 10.25
N GLY A 143 -7.09 -17.28 9.69
CA GLY A 143 -7.21 -18.70 9.31
C GLY A 143 -7.99 -18.97 8.01
N THR A 144 -8.81 -18.03 7.55
CA THR A 144 -9.49 -18.07 6.24
C THR A 144 -9.57 -16.66 5.68
N VAL A 145 -9.11 -16.49 4.45
CA VAL A 145 -9.17 -15.24 3.71
C VAL A 145 -10.24 -15.34 2.63
N VAL A 146 -11.15 -14.38 2.60
CA VAL A 146 -12.17 -14.23 1.55
C VAL A 146 -11.69 -13.17 0.58
N PHE A 147 -11.57 -13.54 -0.69
CA PHE A 147 -11.12 -12.65 -1.75
C PHE A 147 -12.27 -11.90 -2.41
N HIS A 148 -11.95 -10.72 -2.85
CA HIS A 148 -12.76 -9.92 -3.77
C HIS A 148 -11.89 -9.56 -4.98
N GLU A 149 -12.50 -9.59 -6.16
CA GLU A 149 -11.95 -9.00 -7.37
C GLU A 149 -12.88 -7.87 -7.80
N ASN A 150 -12.35 -6.66 -7.73
CA ASN A 150 -13.16 -5.46 -7.73
C ASN A 150 -14.27 -5.55 -6.64
N ASN A 151 -15.51 -5.32 -6.98
CA ASN A 151 -16.63 -5.35 -6.03
C ASN A 151 -17.32 -6.73 -5.93
N ARG A 152 -16.70 -7.80 -6.45
CA ARG A 152 -17.30 -9.15 -6.51
C ARG A 152 -16.51 -10.13 -5.65
N ALA A 153 -17.21 -11.08 -5.06
CA ALA A 153 -16.56 -12.20 -4.36
C ALA A 153 -15.73 -13.03 -5.36
N ALA A 154 -14.48 -13.35 -5.02
CA ALA A 154 -13.52 -14.07 -5.86
C ALA A 154 -12.97 -15.34 -5.21
N GLY A 155 -13.72 -15.93 -4.28
CA GLY A 155 -13.34 -17.16 -3.61
C GLY A 155 -12.74 -16.95 -2.22
N LYS A 156 -12.18 -18.00 -1.68
CA LYS A 156 -11.55 -18.03 -0.35
C LYS A 156 -10.41 -19.03 -0.29
N THR A 157 -9.52 -18.85 0.67
CA THR A 157 -8.47 -19.83 0.99
C THR A 157 -8.22 -19.92 2.48
N SER A 158 -7.79 -21.09 2.94
CA SER A 158 -7.22 -21.31 4.28
C SER A 158 -5.72 -21.62 4.21
N ASP A 159 -5.14 -21.62 3.03
CA ASP A 159 -3.70 -21.74 2.82
C ASP A 159 -3.03 -20.37 2.94
N MET A 160 -2.68 -20.01 4.17
CA MET A 160 -2.04 -18.72 4.47
C MET A 160 -0.64 -18.62 3.86
N ALA A 161 0.05 -19.74 3.69
CA ALA A 161 1.41 -19.77 3.16
C ALA A 161 1.46 -19.35 1.68
N SER A 162 0.38 -19.57 0.93
CA SER A 162 0.29 -19.22 -0.49
C SER A 162 -0.03 -17.73 -0.75
N LEU A 163 -0.49 -16.97 0.26
CA LEU A 163 -1.02 -15.62 0.06
C LEU A 163 -0.03 -14.65 -0.58
N THR A 164 1.20 -14.60 -0.07
CA THR A 164 2.22 -13.69 -0.62
C THR A 164 2.50 -13.98 -2.09
N ARG A 165 2.59 -15.26 -2.44
CA ARG A 165 2.77 -15.68 -3.83
C ARG A 165 1.57 -15.29 -4.69
N LEU A 166 0.35 -15.59 -4.25
CA LEU A 166 -0.87 -15.26 -4.96
C LEU A 166 -0.99 -13.75 -5.26
N TYR A 167 -0.74 -12.92 -4.27
CA TYR A 167 -0.77 -11.47 -4.45
C TYR A 167 0.36 -10.98 -5.37
N THR A 168 1.53 -11.58 -5.28
CA THR A 168 2.66 -11.26 -6.17
C THR A 168 2.34 -11.62 -7.61
N ASP A 169 1.79 -12.82 -7.87
CA ASP A 169 1.41 -13.27 -9.20
C ASP A 169 0.35 -12.34 -9.81
N LYS A 170 -0.69 -11.97 -9.04
CA LYS A 170 -1.70 -10.99 -9.45
C LYS A 170 -1.12 -9.60 -9.75
N ALA A 171 -0.12 -9.16 -8.98
CA ALA A 171 0.56 -7.89 -9.23
C ALA A 171 1.39 -7.93 -10.51
N ILE A 172 2.12 -9.01 -10.74
CA ILE A 172 2.90 -9.22 -11.96
C ILE A 172 1.99 -9.27 -13.19
N ASP A 173 0.85 -9.96 -13.10
CA ASP A 173 -0.11 -10.05 -14.21
C ASP A 173 -0.73 -8.70 -14.55
N TYR A 174 -0.99 -7.87 -13.55
CA TYR A 174 -1.47 -6.51 -13.79
C TYR A 174 -0.42 -5.59 -14.45
N LEU A 175 0.86 -5.82 -14.17
CA LEU A 175 1.97 -5.00 -14.68
C LEU A 175 2.42 -5.38 -16.11
N LYS A 176 1.93 -6.49 -16.67
CA LYS A 176 2.19 -6.92 -18.06
C LYS A 176 1.25 -6.26 -19.06
#